data_85337d2533d4585b56decad6a580aceb
#
_entry.id   85337d2533d4585b56decad6a580aceb
#
_cell.length_a   1.000
_cell.length_b   1.000
_cell.length_c   1.000
_cell.angle_alpha   90.00
_cell.angle_beta   90.00
_cell.angle_gamma   90.00
#
_symmetry.space_group_name_H-M   'P 1'
#
loop_
_entity.id
_entity.type
_entity.pdbx_description
1 polymer ?
#
loop_
_entity_poly.entity_id
_entity_poly.type
_entity_poly.pdbx_seq_one_letter_code
_entity_poly.pdbx_strand_id
1 'polypeptide(L)'
;MQALYGRNGECPVVVLAASTPGDCFRFAFEAGKIAMEHMTPVILLTDGFIANGSQPWRIPQMSDYPAICPPVVEPHPEGEAFMPYARDARHVRGWAFPGKAAPT
;
A
#
# COMPACT_ATOMS: atom_id res chain seq x y z
N MET A 1 6.23 3.06 -18.92
CA MET A 1 5.02 3.42 -19.70
C MET A 1 3.85 2.53 -19.34
N GLN A 2 3.91 1.21 -19.54
CA GLN A 2 2.79 0.29 -19.27
C GLN A 2 2.31 0.33 -17.82
N ALA A 3 3.22 0.32 -16.85
CA ALA A 3 2.86 0.37 -15.43
C ALA A 3 2.12 1.66 -15.04
N LEU A 4 2.45 2.79 -15.65
CA LEU A 4 1.83 4.07 -15.36
C LEU A 4 0.55 4.32 -16.17
N TYR A 5 0.53 3.91 -17.44
CA TYR A 5 -0.51 4.30 -18.40
C TYR A 5 -1.22 3.12 -19.08
N GLY A 6 -0.87 1.89 -18.75
CA GLY A 6 -1.37 0.68 -19.41
C GLY A 6 -2.77 0.23 -18.99
N ARG A 7 -3.61 1.13 -18.50
CA ARG A 7 -4.98 0.85 -18.04
C ARG A 7 -5.97 1.72 -18.78
N ASN A 8 -7.23 1.29 -18.80
CA ASN A 8 -8.31 2.08 -19.40
C ASN A 8 -8.65 3.28 -18.50
N GLY A 9 -8.76 4.46 -19.11
CA GLY A 9 -9.13 5.69 -18.43
C GLY A 9 -8.04 6.26 -17.52
N GLU A 10 -8.40 7.27 -16.76
CA GLU A 10 -7.53 7.84 -15.73
C GLU A 10 -7.48 6.91 -14.51
N CYS A 11 -6.36 6.32 -14.28
CA CYS A 11 -6.15 5.41 -13.17
C CYS A 11 -4.75 5.63 -12.57
N PRO A 12 -4.56 6.71 -11.81
CA PRO A 12 -3.28 6.98 -11.16
C PRO A 12 -2.91 5.82 -10.21
N VAL A 13 -1.64 5.46 -10.22
CA VAL A 13 -1.10 4.37 -9.41
C VAL A 13 0.30 4.73 -8.94
N VAL A 14 0.64 4.28 -7.74
CA VAL A 14 2.01 4.40 -7.24
C VAL A 14 2.87 3.33 -7.89
N VAL A 15 3.99 3.75 -8.46
CA VAL A 15 4.97 2.83 -9.04
C VAL A 15 6.32 3.05 -8.36
N LEU A 16 6.84 2.00 -7.76
CA LEU A 16 8.18 1.96 -7.19
C LEU A 16 9.08 1.12 -8.09
N ALA A 17 10.32 1.56 -8.30
CA ALA A 17 11.29 0.83 -9.09
C ALA A 17 12.57 0.64 -8.28
N ALA A 18 12.96 -0.61 -8.04
CA ALA A 18 14.20 -0.93 -7.37
C ALA A 18 15.39 -0.60 -8.27
N SER A 19 16.43 -0.01 -7.69
CA SER A 19 17.69 0.31 -8.40
C SER A 19 18.82 -0.66 -8.07
N THR A 20 18.71 -1.37 -6.96
CA THR A 20 19.69 -2.37 -6.52
C THR A 20 18.98 -3.63 -6.01
N PRO A 21 19.66 -4.79 -5.96
CA PRO A 21 19.09 -5.99 -5.36
C PRO A 21 18.59 -5.79 -3.91
N GLY A 22 19.31 -5.02 -3.10
CA GLY A 22 18.88 -4.70 -1.72
C GLY A 22 17.63 -3.83 -1.64
N ASP A 23 17.42 -2.96 -2.63
CA ASP A 23 16.22 -2.14 -2.70
C ASP A 23 14.94 -2.96 -2.92
N CYS A 24 15.06 -4.14 -3.53
CA CYS A 24 13.91 -5.02 -3.74
C CYS A 24 13.20 -5.35 -2.41
N PHE A 25 13.95 -5.63 -1.38
CA PHE A 25 13.39 -5.90 -0.05
C PHE A 25 12.75 -4.65 0.56
N ARG A 26 13.51 -3.55 0.59
CA ARG A 26 13.04 -2.30 1.18
C ARG A 26 11.80 -1.78 0.48
N PHE A 27 11.79 -1.78 -0.85
CA PHE A 27 10.65 -1.29 -1.63
C PHE A 27 9.46 -2.24 -1.62
N ALA A 28 9.67 -3.55 -1.39
CA ALA A 28 8.55 -4.46 -1.15
C ALA A 28 7.81 -4.09 0.14
N PHE A 29 8.54 -3.78 1.20
CA PHE A 29 7.95 -3.29 2.45
C PHE A 29 7.23 -1.95 2.24
N GLU A 30 7.88 -0.99 1.57
CA GLU A 30 7.33 0.34 1.29
C GLU A 30 6.06 0.25 0.42
N ALA A 31 6.07 -0.60 -0.60
CA ALA A 31 4.90 -0.86 -1.43
C ALA A 31 3.72 -1.41 -0.61
N GLY A 32 3.99 -2.38 0.25
CA GLY A 32 2.98 -2.92 1.17
C GLY A 32 2.44 -1.88 2.13
N LYS A 33 3.31 -1.08 2.72
CA LYS A 33 2.94 0.01 3.63
C LYS A 33 2.03 1.03 2.94
N ILE A 34 2.42 1.54 1.78
CA ILE A 34 1.63 2.51 1.01
C ILE A 34 0.28 1.90 0.62
N ALA A 35 0.28 0.67 0.10
CA ALA A 35 -0.95 0.01 -0.33
C ALA A 35 -1.94 -0.18 0.83
N MET A 36 -1.46 -0.57 1.99
CA MET A 36 -2.28 -0.80 3.18
C MET A 36 -2.78 0.49 3.82
N GLU A 37 -1.91 1.48 3.96
CA GLU A 37 -2.26 2.74 4.63
C GLU A 37 -3.09 3.69 3.79
N HIS A 38 -3.01 3.58 2.45
CA HIS A 38 -3.73 4.45 1.52
C HIS A 38 -4.84 3.75 0.73
N MET A 39 -5.06 2.45 0.96
CA MET A 39 -6.02 1.63 0.21
C MET A 39 -5.89 1.84 -1.30
N THR A 40 -4.68 1.80 -1.81
CA THR A 40 -4.38 2.00 -3.22
C THR A 40 -3.45 0.89 -3.73
N PRO A 41 -3.58 0.45 -4.98
CA PRO A 41 -2.62 -0.47 -5.56
C PRO A 41 -1.25 0.21 -5.70
N VAL A 42 -0.20 -0.57 -5.47
CA VAL A 42 1.18 -0.15 -5.68
C VAL A 42 1.85 -1.18 -6.58
N ILE A 43 2.52 -0.73 -7.62
CA ILE A 43 3.28 -1.60 -8.52
C ILE A 43 4.75 -1.48 -8.13
N LEU A 44 5.37 -2.60 -7.82
CA LEU A 44 6.81 -2.69 -7.62
C LEU A 44 7.45 -3.27 -8.89
N LEU A 45 8.34 -2.50 -9.50
CA LEU A 45 9.11 -2.92 -10.66
C LEU A 45 10.47 -3.44 -10.21
N THR A 46 10.76 -4.67 -10.59
CA THR A 46 12.10 -5.27 -10.53
C THR A 46 12.44 -5.76 -11.93
N ASP A 47 13.64 -5.50 -12.40
CA ASP A 47 14.08 -6.01 -13.69
C ASP A 47 14.90 -7.31 -13.55
N GLY A 48 15.11 -8.00 -14.67
CA GLY A 48 15.85 -9.26 -14.68
C GLY A 48 17.32 -9.12 -14.26
N PHE A 49 17.93 -7.97 -14.47
CA PHE A 49 19.31 -7.70 -14.03
C PHE A 49 19.38 -7.61 -12.50
N ILE A 50 18.50 -6.85 -11.89
CA ILE A 50 18.43 -6.67 -10.44
C ILE A 50 18.01 -7.97 -9.77
N ALA A 51 17.02 -8.68 -10.32
CA ALA A 51 16.51 -9.93 -9.77
C ALA A 51 17.52 -11.08 -9.81
N ASN A 52 18.42 -11.08 -10.76
CA ASN A 52 19.50 -12.08 -10.91
C ASN A 52 20.86 -11.56 -10.43
N GLY A 53 20.95 -10.29 -10.09
CA GLY A 53 22.15 -9.69 -9.53
C GLY A 53 22.39 -10.10 -8.07
N SER A 54 23.61 -9.89 -7.62
CA SER A 54 23.99 -10.09 -6.23
C SER A 54 24.78 -8.90 -5.71
N GLN A 55 24.62 -8.61 -4.43
CA GLN A 55 25.41 -7.60 -3.73
C GLN A 55 25.55 -7.98 -2.26
N PRO A 56 26.57 -7.49 -1.56
CA PRO A 56 26.62 -7.59 -0.10
C PRO A 56 25.39 -6.90 0.49
N TRP A 57 24.66 -7.63 1.33
CA TRP A 57 23.42 -7.12 1.93
C TRP A 57 23.33 -7.50 3.40
N ARG A 58 23.07 -6.52 4.25
CA ARG A 58 22.80 -6.76 5.66
C ARG A 58 21.33 -7.11 5.82
N ILE A 59 21.04 -8.26 6.41
CA ILE A 59 19.65 -8.62 6.76
C ILE A 59 19.13 -7.57 7.75
N PRO A 60 18.06 -6.84 7.40
CA PRO A 60 17.52 -5.81 8.27
C PRO A 60 16.81 -6.43 9.47
N GLN A 61 16.80 -5.70 10.57
CA GLN A 61 15.96 -6.03 11.72
C GLN A 61 14.54 -5.51 11.46
N MET A 62 13.52 -6.30 11.81
CA MET A 62 12.14 -5.85 11.64
C MET A 62 11.80 -4.60 12.47
N SER A 63 12.52 -4.39 13.56
CA SER A 63 12.43 -3.17 14.37
C SER A 63 12.87 -1.90 13.64
N ASP A 64 13.63 -2.03 12.56
CA ASP A 64 14.10 -0.88 11.76
C ASP A 64 12.99 -0.33 10.85
N TYR A 65 11.90 -1.07 10.72
CA TYR A 65 10.77 -0.70 9.87
C TYR A 65 9.59 -0.20 10.71
N PRO A 66 8.95 0.89 10.30
CA PRO A 66 7.76 1.40 11.00
C PRO A 66 6.61 0.40 10.90
N ALA A 67 5.74 0.40 11.92
CA ALA A 67 4.51 -0.39 11.85
C ALA A 67 3.62 0.08 10.70
N ILE A 68 2.97 -0.88 10.04
CA ILE A 68 1.94 -0.58 9.03
C ILE A 68 0.61 -0.40 9.76
N CYS A 69 0.02 0.78 9.63
CA CYS A 69 -1.22 1.15 10.30
C CYS A 69 -2.33 1.36 9.26
N PRO A 70 -3.10 0.32 8.91
CA PRO A 70 -4.24 0.48 8.01
C PRO A 70 -5.27 1.44 8.59
N PRO A 71 -5.94 2.26 7.75
CA PRO A 71 -7.00 3.18 8.19
C PRO A 71 -8.28 2.38 8.49
N VAL A 72 -8.42 1.93 9.72
CA VAL A 72 -9.62 1.23 10.19
C VAL A 72 -10.71 2.26 10.47
N VAL A 73 -11.92 2.02 9.96
CA VAL A 73 -13.07 2.85 10.30
C VAL A 73 -13.49 2.52 11.71
N GLU A 74 -13.50 3.52 12.58
CA GLU A 74 -14.14 3.42 13.87
C GLU A 74 -15.67 3.23 13.68
N PRO A 75 -16.35 2.49 14.57
CA PRO A 75 -17.80 2.38 14.51
C PRO A 75 -18.43 3.77 14.51
N HIS A 76 -19.26 4.06 13.53
CA HIS A 76 -20.03 5.29 13.54
C HIS A 76 -21.03 5.31 14.70
N PRO A 77 -21.34 6.48 15.26
CA PRO A 77 -22.43 6.59 16.23
C PRO A 77 -23.74 6.00 15.68
N GLU A 78 -24.57 5.44 16.56
CA GLU A 78 -25.85 4.89 16.18
C GLU A 78 -26.65 5.93 15.35
N GLY A 79 -27.06 5.54 14.14
CA GLY A 79 -27.87 6.36 13.24
C GLY A 79 -27.13 7.00 12.06
N GLU A 80 -25.81 6.93 11.99
CA GLU A 80 -25.08 7.38 10.79
C GLU A 80 -24.85 6.21 9.83
N ALA A 81 -25.20 6.42 8.55
CA ALA A 81 -24.97 5.43 7.51
C ALA A 81 -23.46 5.33 7.17
N PHE A 82 -22.95 4.11 7.11
CA PHE A 82 -21.59 3.87 6.62
C PHE A 82 -21.45 4.29 5.14
N MET A 83 -20.53 5.17 4.89
CA MET A 83 -20.23 5.68 3.54
C MET A 83 -18.93 5.07 3.03
N PRO A 84 -18.95 3.99 2.23
CA PRO A 84 -17.74 3.23 1.87
C PRO A 84 -16.73 3.99 1.01
N TYR A 85 -17.14 5.11 0.44
CA TYR A 85 -16.28 5.98 -0.37
C TYR A 85 -15.92 7.29 0.34
N ALA A 86 -16.37 7.50 1.58
CA ALA A 86 -15.95 8.65 2.37
C ALA A 86 -14.43 8.61 2.58
N ARG A 87 -13.81 9.77 2.49
CA ARG A 87 -12.36 9.92 2.61
C ARG A 87 -12.03 10.80 3.81
N ASP A 88 -10.96 10.43 4.51
CA ASP A 88 -10.41 11.22 5.61
C ASP A 88 -9.67 12.48 5.12
N ALA A 89 -9.08 13.22 6.04
CA ALA A 89 -8.29 14.42 5.71
C ALA A 89 -7.05 14.13 4.83
N ARG A 90 -6.63 12.87 4.75
CA ARG A 90 -5.54 12.41 3.86
C ARG A 90 -6.07 11.89 2.53
N HIS A 91 -7.36 12.04 2.27
CA HIS A 91 -8.06 11.51 1.10
C HIS A 91 -8.06 9.97 1.01
N VAL A 92 -7.93 9.27 2.13
CA VAL A 92 -7.89 7.82 2.23
C VAL A 92 -9.25 7.30 2.67
N ARG A 93 -9.70 6.20 2.05
CA ARG A 93 -10.89 5.47 2.49
C ARG A 93 -10.55 4.59 3.70
N GLY A 94 -11.46 4.51 4.64
CA GLY A 94 -11.32 3.59 5.75
C GLY A 94 -11.62 2.14 5.39
N TRP A 95 -11.05 1.20 6.13
CA TRP A 95 -11.32 -0.22 6.01
C TRP A 95 -12.52 -0.62 6.85
N ALA A 96 -13.48 -1.31 6.26
CA ALA A 96 -14.57 -1.96 6.96
C ALA A 96 -14.32 -3.46 7.05
N PHE A 97 -14.51 -4.04 8.22
CA PHE A 97 -14.31 -5.46 8.44
C PHE A 97 -15.66 -6.17 8.56
N PRO A 98 -15.95 -7.19 7.73
CA PRO A 98 -17.15 -8.01 7.89
C PRO A 98 -17.20 -8.66 9.27
N GLY A 99 -18.39 -8.68 9.89
CA GLY A 99 -18.61 -9.32 11.19
C GLY A 99 -18.23 -8.49 12.43
N LYS A 100 -17.58 -7.36 12.28
CA LYS A 100 -17.67 -6.32 13.32
C LYS A 100 -18.97 -5.57 13.10
N ALA A 101 -19.64 -5.19 14.21
CA ALA A 101 -20.89 -4.46 14.12
C ALA A 101 -20.72 -3.37 13.06
N ALA A 102 -21.26 -3.63 11.87
CA ALA A 102 -21.31 -2.60 10.87
C ALA A 102 -22.18 -1.51 11.46
N PRO A 103 -21.78 -0.26 11.33
CA PRO A 103 -22.76 0.79 11.47
C PRO A 103 -23.85 0.48 10.45
N THR A 104 -25.03 0.22 10.94
CA THR A 104 -26.23 0.02 10.13
C THR A 104 -26.54 1.26 9.32
#